data_d64a69cd92cf4574c66b4fff81fa7664
#
_entry.id   d64a69cd92cf4574c66b4fff81fa7664
#
_cell.length_a   1.000
_cell.length_b   1.000
_cell.length_c   1.000
_cell.angle_alpha   90.00
_cell.angle_beta   90.00
_cell.angle_gamma   90.00
#
_symmetry.space_group_name_H-M   'P 1'
#
loop_
_entity.id
_entity.type
_entity.pdbx_description
1 polymer ?
#
loop_
_entity_poly.entity_id
_entity_poly.type
_entity_poly.pdbx_seq_one_letter_code
_entity_poly.pdbx_strand_id
1 'polypeptide(L)'
;LAKKNIELNNLQKIIDIDLAGCSNKSGYLTVDNKKSGGGASLTSSIKGTEIPLFNLENILKQNNLDSAILKMDCEGCEYDSILKTDNEIMRKFSTIIIEYHYGYQNLVEKLESCGFQVEKTSPMYYSHYHIGYIYATKN
;
A
#
# COMPACT_ATOMS: atom_id res chain seq x y z
N LEU A 1 1.80 11.90 -15.39
CA LEU A 1 0.41 11.70 -15.82
C LEU A 1 -0.57 12.05 -14.68
N ALA A 2 -0.43 11.50 -13.46
CA ALA A 2 -1.35 11.72 -12.35
C ALA A 2 -1.47 13.21 -11.95
N LYS A 3 -0.37 13.95 -11.77
CA LYS A 3 -0.40 15.41 -11.49
C LYS A 3 -1.22 16.17 -12.52
N LYS A 4 -1.03 15.89 -13.81
CA LYS A 4 -1.79 16.52 -14.87
C LYS A 4 -3.30 16.22 -14.79
N ASN A 5 -3.67 15.00 -14.40
CA ASN A 5 -5.08 14.62 -14.21
C ASN A 5 -5.70 15.38 -13.04
N ILE A 6 -4.97 15.53 -11.94
CA ILE A 6 -5.41 16.32 -10.77
C ILE A 6 -5.66 17.78 -11.17
N GLU A 7 -4.74 18.39 -11.92
CA GLU A 7 -4.85 19.76 -12.43
C GLU A 7 -6.05 19.94 -13.37
N LEU A 8 -6.20 19.05 -14.36
CA LEU A 8 -7.29 19.11 -15.33
C LEU A 8 -8.69 18.98 -14.68
N ASN A 9 -8.79 18.33 -13.53
CA ASN A 9 -10.04 18.14 -12.81
C ASN A 9 -10.20 19.10 -11.62
N ASN A 10 -9.30 20.06 -11.41
CA ASN A 10 -9.31 21.03 -10.31
C ASN A 10 -9.31 20.38 -8.92
N LEU A 11 -8.57 19.27 -8.75
CA LEU A 11 -8.55 18.47 -7.53
C LEU A 11 -7.34 18.78 -6.62
N GLN A 12 -6.52 19.79 -6.92
CA GLN A 12 -5.26 20.12 -6.21
C GLN A 12 -5.47 20.50 -4.73
N LYS A 13 -6.70 20.88 -4.34
CA LYS A 13 -7.03 21.22 -2.95
C LYS A 13 -7.42 20.03 -2.10
N ILE A 14 -7.65 18.87 -2.73
CA ILE A 14 -8.16 17.66 -2.05
C ILE A 14 -7.33 16.41 -2.33
N ILE A 15 -6.41 16.46 -3.30
CA ILE A 15 -5.52 15.34 -3.64
C ILE A 15 -4.07 15.82 -3.59
N ASP A 16 -3.30 15.25 -2.70
CA ASP A 16 -1.84 15.33 -2.71
C ASP A 16 -1.27 14.06 -3.34
N ILE A 17 -0.17 14.21 -4.08
CA ILE A 17 0.49 13.09 -4.75
C ILE A 17 2.00 13.15 -4.57
N ASP A 18 2.55 12.07 -4.07
CA ASP A 18 3.98 11.84 -3.93
C ASP A 18 4.47 10.71 -4.81
N LEU A 19 5.67 10.85 -5.37
CA LEU A 19 6.39 9.76 -5.99
C LEU A 19 7.21 9.05 -4.91
N ALA A 20 6.67 7.96 -4.38
CA ALA A 20 7.30 7.21 -3.30
C ALA A 20 6.97 5.72 -3.41
N GLY A 21 7.76 4.89 -2.76
CA GLY A 21 7.42 3.48 -2.50
C GLY A 21 6.88 3.30 -1.08
N CYS A 22 6.09 2.25 -0.88
CA CYS A 22 5.64 1.83 0.45
C CYS A 22 6.45 0.63 0.93
N SER A 23 6.88 0.65 2.19
CA SER A 23 7.66 -0.43 2.82
C SER A 23 7.41 -0.40 4.34
N ASN A 24 7.94 -1.39 5.07
CA ASN A 24 7.95 -1.37 6.54
C ASN A 24 8.97 -0.38 7.13
N LYS A 25 9.85 0.18 6.32
CA LYS A 25 10.91 1.11 6.74
C LYS A 25 10.93 2.33 5.84
N SER A 26 11.29 3.46 6.45
CA SER A 26 11.62 4.66 5.69
C SER A 26 13.03 4.57 5.14
N GLY A 27 13.28 5.25 4.04
CA GLY A 27 14.58 5.26 3.37
C GLY A 27 14.43 5.66 1.91
N TYR A 28 15.30 5.11 1.08
CA TYR A 28 15.29 5.33 -0.37
C TYR A 28 15.48 4.02 -1.11
N LEU A 29 14.91 3.95 -2.29
CA LEU A 29 15.06 2.84 -3.22
C LEU A 29 15.46 3.37 -4.59
N THR A 30 16.45 2.73 -5.22
CA THR A 30 16.82 3.06 -6.59
C THR A 30 16.02 2.21 -7.56
N VAL A 31 15.22 2.84 -8.41
CA VAL A 31 14.36 2.19 -9.41
C VAL A 31 14.99 2.29 -10.79
N ASP A 32 15.07 1.18 -11.52
CA ASP A 32 15.57 1.17 -12.88
C ASP A 32 14.60 1.86 -13.85
N ASN A 33 15.04 2.97 -14.44
CA ASN A 33 14.23 3.76 -15.38
C ASN A 33 13.88 3.02 -16.69
N LYS A 34 14.53 1.90 -16.98
CA LYS A 34 14.29 1.11 -18.20
C LYS A 34 13.16 0.10 -18.04
N LYS A 35 12.73 -0.18 -16.83
CA LYS A 35 11.61 -1.08 -16.53
C LYS A 35 10.37 -0.25 -16.29
N SER A 36 9.64 0.10 -17.36
CA SER A 36 8.31 0.70 -17.27
C SER A 36 7.24 -0.36 -17.49
N GLY A 37 6.27 -0.44 -16.61
CA GLY A 37 5.10 -1.33 -16.73
C GLY A 37 4.44 -1.54 -15.36
N GLY A 38 3.14 -1.85 -15.36
CA GLY A 38 2.46 -2.38 -14.18
C GLY A 38 3.17 -3.65 -13.72
N GLY A 39 3.46 -3.76 -12.43
CA GLY A 39 4.22 -4.87 -11.89
C GLY A 39 5.74 -4.63 -11.86
N ALA A 40 6.18 -3.37 -11.86
CA ALA A 40 7.55 -3.03 -11.50
C ALA A 40 7.79 -3.39 -10.05
N SER A 41 8.13 -4.65 -9.79
CA SER A 41 8.64 -5.10 -8.50
C SER A 41 9.85 -4.23 -8.15
N LEU A 42 9.86 -3.71 -6.93
CA LEU A 42 10.93 -2.89 -6.39
C LEU A 42 12.23 -3.71 -6.26
N THR A 43 12.85 -4.05 -7.38
CA THR A 43 14.20 -4.61 -7.38
C THR A 43 15.18 -3.45 -7.28
N SER A 44 15.93 -3.41 -6.18
CA SER A 44 17.03 -2.47 -6.03
C SER A 44 17.97 -2.55 -7.25
N SER A 45 18.08 -1.43 -7.96
CA SER A 45 19.02 -1.29 -9.07
C SER A 45 20.21 -0.45 -8.62
N ILE A 46 21.40 -0.75 -9.17
CA ILE A 46 22.61 0.05 -8.93
C ILE A 46 22.57 1.36 -9.73
N LYS A 47 21.70 1.44 -10.75
CA LYS A 47 21.54 2.61 -11.62
C LYS A 47 20.06 2.90 -11.85
N GLY A 48 19.61 4.09 -11.50
CA GLY A 48 18.21 4.48 -11.69
C GLY A 48 17.85 5.78 -10.99
N THR A 49 16.55 6.02 -10.81
CA THR A 49 16.05 7.13 -10.02
C THR A 49 15.88 6.69 -8.57
N GLU A 50 16.42 7.47 -7.65
CA GLU A 50 16.21 7.28 -6.22
C GLU A 50 14.82 7.83 -5.85
N ILE A 51 13.99 6.99 -5.23
CA ILE A 51 12.67 7.37 -4.73
C ILE A 51 12.60 7.15 -3.22
N PRO A 52 11.91 8.01 -2.45
CA PRO A 52 11.73 7.80 -1.03
C PRO A 52 10.83 6.60 -0.75
N LEU A 53 11.08 5.93 0.37
CA LEU A 53 10.24 4.91 0.96
C LEU A 53 9.54 5.45 2.19
N PHE A 54 8.23 5.29 2.26
CA PHE A 54 7.44 5.61 3.44
C PHE A 54 6.85 4.34 4.06
N ASN A 55 6.79 4.33 5.37
CA ASN A 55 5.99 3.36 6.10
C ASN A 55 4.65 3.97 6.53
N LEU A 56 3.68 3.14 6.89
CA LEU A 56 2.33 3.58 7.25
C LEU A 56 2.33 4.51 8.47
N GLU A 57 3.21 4.27 9.45
CA GLU A 57 3.33 5.12 10.64
C GLU A 57 3.73 6.56 10.26
N ASN A 58 4.72 6.71 9.39
CA ASN A 58 5.18 8.01 8.96
C ASN A 58 4.12 8.77 8.16
N ILE A 59 3.39 8.07 7.28
CA ILE A 59 2.28 8.68 6.52
C ILE A 59 1.22 9.23 7.47
N LEU A 60 0.81 8.45 8.47
CA LEU A 60 -0.17 8.88 9.46
C LEU A 60 0.33 10.07 10.29
N LYS A 61 1.58 10.01 10.76
CA LYS A 61 2.18 11.10 11.57
C LYS A 61 2.35 12.39 10.79
N GLN A 62 2.92 12.33 9.59
CA GLN A 62 3.20 13.52 8.76
C GLN A 62 1.94 14.26 8.36
N ASN A 63 0.84 13.54 8.16
CA ASN A 63 -0.45 14.10 7.76
C ASN A 63 -1.42 14.28 8.95
N ASN A 64 -0.98 13.99 10.17
CA ASN A 64 -1.82 14.04 11.39
C ASN A 64 -3.16 13.29 11.22
N LEU A 65 -3.08 12.07 10.65
CA LEU A 65 -4.26 11.27 10.35
C LEU A 65 -4.61 10.34 11.52
N ASP A 66 -5.89 10.33 11.85
CA ASP A 66 -6.53 9.36 12.72
C ASP A 66 -7.86 8.94 12.09
N SER A 67 -8.24 7.68 12.23
CA SER A 67 -9.43 7.12 11.55
C SER A 67 -9.37 7.20 10.02
N ALA A 68 -8.18 7.06 9.45
CA ALA A 68 -7.96 7.13 8.00
C ALA A 68 -8.52 5.89 7.26
N ILE A 69 -8.74 6.03 5.96
CA ILE A 69 -9.01 4.91 5.04
C ILE A 69 -7.72 4.61 4.26
N LEU A 70 -7.28 3.36 4.26
CA LEU A 70 -6.15 2.88 3.48
C LEU A 70 -6.65 2.07 2.29
N LYS A 71 -6.27 2.45 1.06
CA LYS A 71 -6.30 1.55 -0.09
C LYS A 71 -4.86 1.20 -0.48
N MET A 72 -4.58 -0.07 -0.64
CA MET A 72 -3.27 -0.58 -1.03
C MET A 72 -3.38 -1.55 -2.20
N ASP A 73 -2.55 -1.31 -3.21
CA ASP A 73 -2.43 -2.10 -4.42
C ASP A 73 -1.02 -1.81 -4.97
N CYS A 74 -0.05 -2.62 -4.59
CA CYS A 74 1.36 -2.30 -4.79
C CYS A 74 2.20 -3.51 -5.20
N GLU A 75 1.57 -4.51 -5.83
CA GLU A 75 2.27 -5.63 -6.47
C GLU A 75 3.20 -6.42 -5.53
N GLY A 76 2.77 -6.60 -4.27
CA GLY A 76 3.46 -7.40 -3.26
C GLY A 76 4.01 -6.64 -2.05
N CYS A 77 4.04 -5.30 -2.06
CA CYS A 77 4.51 -4.53 -0.91
C CYS A 77 3.53 -4.56 0.28
N GLU A 78 2.28 -4.97 0.07
CA GLU A 78 1.25 -5.11 1.10
C GLU A 78 1.68 -6.05 2.23
N TYR A 79 2.40 -7.14 1.92
CA TYR A 79 2.89 -8.08 2.94
C TYR A 79 3.98 -7.46 3.81
N ASP A 80 4.93 -6.74 3.23
CA ASP A 80 5.97 -6.07 3.99
C ASP A 80 5.40 -4.91 4.81
N SER A 81 4.50 -4.14 4.24
CA SER A 81 3.92 -2.96 4.90
C SER A 81 2.92 -3.34 5.99
N ILE A 82 1.96 -4.23 5.71
CA ILE A 82 0.87 -4.56 6.65
C ILE A 82 1.36 -5.49 7.76
N LEU A 83 2.06 -6.60 7.41
CA LEU A 83 2.43 -7.61 8.39
C LEU A 83 3.44 -7.10 9.41
N LYS A 84 4.32 -6.18 9.02
CA LYS A 84 5.38 -5.64 9.87
C LYS A 84 5.03 -4.33 10.56
N THR A 85 3.89 -3.73 10.26
CA THR A 85 3.41 -2.54 10.96
C THR A 85 2.80 -2.93 12.31
N ASP A 86 3.11 -2.17 13.35
CA ASP A 86 2.58 -2.41 14.69
C ASP A 86 1.05 -2.34 14.73
N ASN A 87 0.44 -3.20 15.57
CA ASN A 87 -1.00 -3.27 15.68
C ASN A 87 -1.64 -1.95 16.12
N GLU A 88 -0.96 -1.16 16.95
CA GLU A 88 -1.42 0.18 17.37
C GLU A 88 -1.50 1.15 16.19
N ILE A 89 -0.55 1.08 15.28
CA ILE A 89 -0.56 1.90 14.06
C ILE A 89 -1.68 1.43 13.12
N MET A 90 -1.81 0.11 12.95
CA MET A 90 -2.91 -0.45 12.14
C MET A 90 -4.28 -0.03 12.67
N ARG A 91 -4.45 0.06 13.98
CA ARG A 91 -5.71 0.51 14.61
C ARG A 91 -6.07 1.97 14.32
N LYS A 92 -5.19 2.78 13.79
CA LYS A 92 -5.49 4.16 13.36
C LYS A 92 -6.23 4.25 12.02
N PHE A 93 -6.38 3.14 11.33
CA PHE A 93 -7.25 3.07 10.16
C PHE A 93 -8.66 2.63 10.57
N SER A 94 -9.67 3.25 9.97
CA SER A 94 -11.08 2.85 10.12
C SER A 94 -11.47 1.78 9.10
N THR A 95 -10.88 1.88 7.90
CA THR A 95 -11.12 0.96 6.79
C THR A 95 -9.82 0.68 6.06
N ILE A 96 -9.61 -0.57 5.68
CA ILE A 96 -8.46 -0.99 4.88
C ILE A 96 -8.95 -1.83 3.70
N ILE A 97 -8.55 -1.43 2.49
CA ILE A 97 -8.84 -2.14 1.24
C ILE A 97 -7.52 -2.56 0.62
N ILE A 98 -7.33 -3.85 0.41
CA ILE A 98 -6.08 -4.40 -0.14
C ILE A 98 -6.41 -5.21 -1.38
N GLU A 99 -5.68 -5.00 -2.48
CA GLU A 99 -5.52 -6.00 -3.52
C GLU A 99 -4.31 -6.88 -3.12
N TYR A 100 -4.56 -8.15 -2.80
CA TYR A 100 -3.49 -9.07 -2.46
C TYR A 100 -3.02 -9.84 -3.70
N HIS A 101 -1.70 -10.16 -3.77
CA HIS A 101 -1.06 -10.76 -4.95
C HIS A 101 -0.53 -12.19 -4.72
N TYR A 102 -0.31 -12.59 -3.47
CA TYR A 102 0.30 -13.89 -3.13
C TYR A 102 -0.53 -14.68 -2.09
N GLY A 103 -1.86 -14.42 -2.05
CA GLY A 103 -2.76 -15.02 -1.06
C GLY A 103 -3.05 -14.09 0.11
N TYR A 104 -4.07 -14.44 0.88
CA TYR A 104 -4.67 -13.51 1.83
C TYR A 104 -4.51 -13.92 3.31
N GLN A 105 -4.11 -15.15 3.61
CA GLN A 105 -4.23 -15.75 4.94
C GLN A 105 -3.56 -14.90 6.02
N ASN A 106 -2.27 -14.62 5.86
CA ASN A 106 -1.49 -13.84 6.84
C ASN A 106 -2.01 -12.39 6.97
N LEU A 107 -2.51 -11.79 5.87
CA LEU A 107 -3.08 -10.45 5.88
C LEU A 107 -4.39 -10.43 6.67
N VAL A 108 -5.27 -11.43 6.47
CA VAL A 108 -6.52 -11.57 7.23
C VAL A 108 -6.22 -11.76 8.72
N GLU A 109 -5.36 -12.71 9.10
CA GLU A 109 -4.96 -12.95 10.49
C GLU A 109 -4.41 -11.68 11.16
N LYS A 110 -3.55 -10.95 10.45
CA LYS A 110 -3.02 -9.67 10.94
C LYS A 110 -4.12 -8.65 11.17
N LEU A 111 -5.03 -8.45 10.22
CA LEU A 111 -6.09 -7.45 10.33
C LEU A 111 -7.10 -7.82 11.43
N GLU A 112 -7.49 -9.09 11.55
CA GLU A 112 -8.34 -9.58 12.63
C GLU A 112 -7.67 -9.38 14.00
N SER A 113 -6.37 -9.63 14.14
CA SER A 113 -5.61 -9.36 15.37
C SER A 113 -5.57 -7.87 15.75
N CYS A 114 -5.77 -6.99 14.77
CA CYS A 114 -5.91 -5.54 14.99
C CYS A 114 -7.36 -5.10 15.31
N GLY A 115 -8.33 -6.03 15.34
CA GLY A 115 -9.72 -5.77 15.66
C GLY A 115 -10.59 -5.36 14.46
N PHE A 116 -10.16 -5.66 13.24
CA PHE A 116 -10.99 -5.46 12.05
C PHE A 116 -11.92 -6.65 11.83
N GLN A 117 -13.11 -6.37 11.31
CA GLN A 117 -13.96 -7.34 10.62
C GLN A 117 -13.47 -7.43 9.18
N VAL A 118 -13.20 -8.65 8.71
CA VAL A 118 -12.54 -8.85 7.42
C VAL A 118 -13.41 -9.66 6.49
N GLU A 119 -13.71 -9.07 5.33
CA GLU A 119 -14.30 -9.75 4.18
C GLU A 119 -13.26 -9.88 3.08
N LYS A 120 -13.36 -10.91 2.25
CA LYS A 120 -12.44 -11.15 1.15
C LYS A 120 -13.12 -11.80 -0.04
N THR A 121 -12.60 -11.53 -1.23
CA THR A 121 -12.99 -12.27 -2.43
C THR A 121 -12.26 -13.61 -2.52
N SER A 122 -12.83 -14.54 -3.28
CA SER A 122 -12.11 -15.74 -3.70
C SER A 122 -10.92 -15.34 -4.58
N PRO A 123 -9.75 -16.00 -4.42
CA PRO A 123 -8.60 -15.68 -5.25
C PRO A 123 -8.80 -16.07 -6.70
N MET A 124 -8.36 -15.22 -7.60
CA MET A 124 -8.11 -15.55 -8.99
C MET A 124 -6.66 -16.05 -9.13
N TYR A 125 -6.46 -17.11 -9.88
CA TYR A 125 -5.16 -17.76 -10.04
C TYR A 125 -4.57 -17.43 -11.40
N TYR A 126 -3.42 -16.76 -11.42
CA TYR A 126 -2.65 -16.44 -12.63
C TYR A 126 -1.21 -16.89 -12.44
N SER A 127 -0.80 -18.03 -13.03
CA SER A 127 0.54 -18.57 -12.84
C SER A 127 0.88 -18.73 -11.35
N HIS A 128 1.78 -17.90 -10.81
CA HIS A 128 2.20 -17.89 -9.41
C HIS A 128 1.48 -16.82 -8.56
N TYR A 129 0.57 -16.05 -9.16
CA TYR A 129 -0.21 -15.03 -8.45
C TYR A 129 -1.54 -15.61 -7.96
N HIS A 130 -1.89 -15.28 -6.73
CA HIS A 130 -3.19 -15.55 -6.11
C HIS A 130 -3.82 -14.21 -5.75
N ILE A 131 -4.48 -13.58 -6.71
CA ILE A 131 -4.94 -12.19 -6.63
C ILE A 131 -6.39 -12.14 -6.16
N GLY A 132 -6.69 -11.17 -5.33
CA GLY A 132 -8.05 -10.84 -4.91
C GLY A 132 -8.07 -9.64 -3.97
N TYR A 133 -9.22 -9.39 -3.34
CA TYR A 133 -9.41 -8.21 -2.51
C TYR A 133 -9.74 -8.58 -1.07
N ILE A 134 -9.23 -7.76 -0.14
CA ILE A 134 -9.60 -7.75 1.27
C ILE A 134 -10.27 -6.41 1.57
N TYR A 135 -11.37 -6.48 2.31
CA TYR A 135 -12.09 -5.34 2.88
C TYR A 135 -12.12 -5.51 4.38
N ALA A 136 -11.45 -4.63 5.11
CA ALA A 136 -11.38 -4.68 6.56
C ALA A 136 -11.94 -3.39 7.16
N THR A 137 -12.91 -3.50 8.06
CA THR A 137 -13.58 -2.37 8.69
C THR A 137 -13.61 -2.53 10.19
N LYS A 138 -13.66 -1.42 10.91
CA LYS A 138 -13.98 -1.37 12.34
C LYS A 138 -15.38 -0.81 12.55
N ASN A 139 -16.03 -1.31 13.59
CA ASN A 139 -17.28 -0.75 14.09
C ASN A 139 -16.99 0.52 14.91
#